data_490e0d0a3a164c2861ecc6eb5203d1f2
#
_entry.id   490e0d0a3a164c2861ecc6eb5203d1f2
#
_cell.length_a   1.000
_cell.length_b   1.000
_cell.length_c   1.000
_cell.angle_alpha   90.00
_cell.angle_beta   90.00
_cell.angle_gamma   90.00
#
_symmetry.space_group_name_H-M   'P 1'
#
loop_
_entity.id
_entity.type
_entity.pdbx_description
1 polymer ?
#
loop_
_entity_poly.entity_id
_entity_poly.type
_entity_poly.pdbx_seq_one_letter_code
_entity_poly.pdbx_strand_id
1 'polypeptide(L)'
;MSVFVTTLQAVLALLGIGLLGFWIIGRRRVPSDTLAFLQSLAIDIALPLLVVANLISGFSPQVYPDWWRMPLWWLGFAIVALALSLSASFLVRKEIRSEFTISLFYQNGLFLPILIIGGLFGQDNPYLVPLFLFVIFHPSVVFSTYTLFFGKRIQKEKLNWRRIVNPVLVATVVGLIIGLVSANEYIPEFLITIVTMVGAIATPLIMLILGGNIYNDFMYKEDNNKRWYIREVVTFVVIKNIVFPLVFLALLLLLRPDLTIALIVIIQAAVPPITAIPIFVERCGGNRKIASQFVVASFIFSILSIPAVIYLFNRFFPIPF
;
A
#
# COMPACT_ATOMS: atom_id res chain seq x y z
N MET A 1 -19.14 -14.70 -12.25
CA MET A 1 -17.95 -15.32 -11.56
C MET A 1 -18.10 -15.13 -10.06
N SER A 2 -17.52 -16.03 -9.23
CA SER A 2 -17.53 -15.77 -7.79
C SER A 2 -16.55 -14.64 -7.45
N VAL A 3 -16.88 -13.79 -6.47
CA VAL A 3 -16.01 -12.70 -5.96
C VAL A 3 -14.59 -13.20 -5.68
N PHE A 4 -14.48 -14.42 -5.14
CA PHE A 4 -13.20 -15.07 -4.89
C PHE A 4 -12.38 -15.24 -6.17
N VAL A 5 -12.96 -15.77 -7.23
CA VAL A 5 -12.26 -16.02 -8.50
C VAL A 5 -11.84 -14.69 -9.15
N THR A 6 -12.71 -13.70 -9.17
CA THR A 6 -12.39 -12.37 -9.73
C THR A 6 -11.23 -11.71 -8.96
N THR A 7 -11.29 -11.73 -7.63
CA THR A 7 -10.20 -11.19 -6.80
C THR A 7 -8.91 -11.97 -6.98
N LEU A 8 -8.98 -13.31 -7.05
CA LEU A 8 -7.80 -14.15 -7.28
C LEU A 8 -7.15 -13.84 -8.63
N GLN A 9 -7.95 -13.71 -9.70
CA GLN A 9 -7.44 -13.35 -11.02
C GLN A 9 -6.77 -11.97 -11.02
N ALA A 10 -7.37 -10.96 -10.36
CA ALA A 10 -6.77 -9.65 -10.21
C ALA A 10 -5.42 -9.74 -9.49
N VAL A 11 -5.34 -10.42 -8.35
CA VAL A 11 -4.10 -10.59 -7.59
C VAL A 11 -3.04 -11.36 -8.39
N LEU A 12 -3.43 -12.43 -9.10
CA LEU A 12 -2.52 -13.19 -9.94
C LEU A 12 -1.99 -12.39 -11.13
N ALA A 13 -2.82 -11.56 -11.77
CA ALA A 13 -2.37 -10.68 -12.85
C ALA A 13 -1.30 -9.70 -12.36
N LEU A 14 -1.47 -9.14 -11.17
CA LEU A 14 -0.50 -8.23 -10.56
C LEU A 14 0.82 -8.90 -10.22
N LEU A 15 0.73 -10.09 -9.63
CA LEU A 15 1.91 -10.90 -9.33
C LEU A 15 2.62 -11.36 -10.59
N GLY A 16 1.87 -11.63 -11.67
CA GLY A 16 2.44 -11.92 -12.99
C GLY A 16 3.33 -10.79 -13.48
N ILE A 17 2.90 -9.54 -13.36
CA ILE A 17 3.72 -8.36 -13.67
C ILE A 17 4.94 -8.28 -12.73
N GLY A 18 4.75 -8.56 -11.44
CA GLY A 18 5.83 -8.65 -10.47
C GLY A 18 6.86 -9.73 -10.82
N LEU A 19 6.41 -10.91 -11.26
CA LEU A 19 7.30 -11.99 -11.73
C LEU A 19 8.09 -11.58 -12.97
N LEU A 20 7.50 -10.82 -13.90
CA LEU A 20 8.23 -10.23 -15.02
C LEU A 20 9.33 -9.28 -14.54
N GLY A 21 9.04 -8.42 -13.59
CA GLY A 21 10.04 -7.53 -12.96
C GLY A 21 11.17 -8.30 -12.29
N PHE A 22 10.85 -9.33 -11.52
CA PHE A 22 11.82 -10.26 -10.92
C PHE A 22 12.73 -10.90 -11.98
N TRP A 23 12.15 -11.41 -13.05
CA TRP A 23 12.87 -12.07 -14.12
C TRP A 23 13.75 -11.11 -14.93
N ILE A 24 13.27 -9.88 -15.26
CA ILE A 24 14.03 -8.87 -16.00
C ILE A 24 15.29 -8.48 -15.22
N ILE A 25 15.14 -8.17 -13.94
CA ILE A 25 16.28 -7.81 -13.08
C ILE A 25 17.20 -9.02 -12.88
N GLY A 26 16.63 -10.22 -12.71
CA GLY A 26 17.39 -11.47 -12.51
C GLY A 26 18.30 -11.85 -13.67
N ARG A 27 17.96 -11.45 -14.89
CA ARG A 27 18.81 -11.71 -16.08
C ARG A 27 20.04 -10.82 -16.17
N ARG A 28 20.26 -9.90 -15.23
CA ARG A 28 21.41 -8.95 -15.20
C ARG A 28 21.62 -8.19 -16.52
N ARG A 29 20.56 -8.02 -17.31
CA ARG A 29 20.60 -7.26 -18.58
C ARG A 29 20.29 -5.78 -18.39
N VAL A 30 19.97 -5.41 -17.15
CA VAL A 30 19.50 -4.06 -16.79
C VAL A 30 20.56 -3.45 -15.89
N PRO A 31 21.05 -2.21 -16.15
CA PRO A 31 21.99 -1.51 -15.28
C PRO A 31 21.46 -1.41 -13.84
N SER A 32 22.39 -1.40 -12.84
CA SER A 32 22.03 -1.35 -11.41
C SER A 32 21.14 -0.18 -11.04
N ASP A 33 21.33 0.96 -11.71
CA ASP A 33 20.62 2.21 -11.40
C ASP A 33 19.23 2.30 -12.01
N THR A 34 18.89 1.37 -12.93
CA THR A 34 17.60 1.39 -13.63
C THR A 34 16.43 1.23 -12.66
N LEU A 35 16.58 0.38 -11.64
CA LEU A 35 15.50 0.18 -10.67
C LEU A 35 15.25 1.44 -9.83
N ALA A 36 16.31 2.18 -9.47
CA ALA A 36 16.19 3.45 -8.76
C ALA A 36 15.53 4.53 -9.64
N PHE A 37 15.89 4.59 -10.92
CA PHE A 37 15.25 5.49 -11.90
C PHE A 37 13.76 5.16 -12.08
N LEU A 38 13.42 3.89 -12.25
CA LEU A 38 12.03 3.45 -12.38
C LEU A 38 11.21 3.77 -11.11
N GLN A 39 11.81 3.62 -9.92
CA GLN A 39 11.17 4.01 -8.65
C GLN A 39 10.86 5.49 -8.61
N SER A 40 11.80 6.36 -8.98
CA SER A 40 11.58 7.80 -9.02
C SER A 40 10.51 8.17 -10.05
N LEU A 41 10.57 7.61 -11.25
CA LEU A 41 9.54 7.81 -12.28
C LEU A 41 8.14 7.39 -11.79
N ALA A 42 8.04 6.25 -11.12
CA ALA A 42 6.76 5.75 -10.62
C ALA A 42 6.21 6.60 -9.48
N ILE A 43 7.05 6.93 -8.48
CA ILE A 43 6.60 7.55 -7.22
C ILE A 43 6.50 9.06 -7.34
N ASP A 44 7.44 9.71 -8.06
CA ASP A 44 7.53 11.16 -8.12
C ASP A 44 6.73 11.76 -9.29
N ILE A 45 6.40 10.95 -10.32
CA ILE A 45 5.72 11.43 -11.53
C ILE A 45 4.43 10.64 -11.80
N ALA A 46 4.52 9.34 -12.11
CA ALA A 46 3.37 8.60 -12.62
C ALA A 46 2.25 8.46 -11.57
N LEU A 47 2.58 8.14 -10.32
CA LEU A 47 1.59 8.00 -9.26
C LEU A 47 0.90 9.32 -8.88
N PRO A 48 1.61 10.45 -8.68
CA PRO A 48 0.96 11.74 -8.50
C PRO A 48 0.00 12.10 -9.65
N LEU A 49 0.40 11.86 -10.89
CA LEU A 49 -0.47 12.12 -12.05
C LEU A 49 -1.67 11.18 -12.09
N LEU A 50 -1.53 9.90 -11.71
CA LEU A 50 -2.67 8.98 -11.56
C LEU A 50 -3.68 9.50 -10.54
N VAL A 51 -3.20 9.99 -9.40
CA VAL A 51 -4.06 10.55 -8.33
C VAL A 51 -4.78 11.81 -8.82
N VAL A 52 -4.04 12.74 -9.43
CA VAL A 52 -4.62 13.97 -10.00
C VAL A 52 -5.67 13.65 -11.07
N ALA A 53 -5.37 12.75 -12.02
CA ALA A 53 -6.29 12.34 -13.05
C ALA A 53 -7.63 11.85 -12.50
N ASN A 54 -7.56 10.91 -11.53
CA ASN A 54 -8.76 10.35 -10.90
C ASN A 54 -9.56 11.40 -10.10
N LEU A 55 -8.88 12.31 -9.40
CA LEU A 55 -9.56 13.35 -8.64
C LEU A 55 -10.20 14.41 -9.55
N ILE A 56 -9.51 14.86 -10.60
CA ILE A 56 -10.07 15.82 -11.56
C ILE A 56 -11.29 15.25 -12.28
N SER A 57 -11.22 13.98 -12.69
CA SER A 57 -12.30 13.35 -13.48
C SER A 57 -13.43 12.81 -12.61
N GLY A 58 -13.17 12.41 -11.38
CA GLY A 58 -14.12 11.65 -10.55
C GLY A 58 -14.59 12.34 -9.28
N PHE A 59 -13.86 13.37 -8.77
CA PHE A 59 -14.23 14.00 -7.51
C PHE A 59 -15.05 15.27 -7.73
N SER A 60 -16.21 15.32 -7.07
CA SER A 60 -16.94 16.56 -6.80
C SER A 60 -17.64 16.48 -5.44
N PRO A 61 -17.84 17.61 -4.74
CA PRO A 61 -18.57 17.62 -3.46
C PRO A 61 -20.01 17.12 -3.56
N GLN A 62 -20.61 17.24 -4.75
CA GLN A 62 -21.99 16.79 -5.03
C GLN A 62 -22.05 15.25 -5.07
N VAL A 63 -21.04 14.61 -5.65
CA VAL A 63 -20.92 13.13 -5.73
C VAL A 63 -20.43 12.55 -4.42
N TYR A 64 -19.53 13.23 -3.74
CA TYR A 64 -18.92 12.78 -2.48
C TYR A 64 -19.12 13.82 -1.34
N PRO A 65 -20.33 14.03 -0.85
CA PRO A 65 -20.62 15.08 0.16
C PRO A 65 -19.87 14.81 1.48
N ASP A 66 -19.63 13.56 1.81
CA ASP A 66 -18.95 13.12 3.03
C ASP A 66 -17.44 12.84 2.83
N TRP A 67 -16.82 13.42 1.79
CA TRP A 67 -15.40 13.19 1.45
C TRP A 67 -14.44 13.41 2.62
N TRP A 68 -14.72 14.37 3.48
CA TRP A 68 -13.92 14.71 4.67
C TRP A 68 -13.90 13.61 5.73
N ARG A 69 -14.83 12.66 5.71
CA ARG A 69 -14.84 11.49 6.59
C ARG A 69 -13.77 10.48 6.24
N MET A 70 -13.31 10.42 4.99
CA MET A 70 -12.32 9.43 4.55
C MET A 70 -10.99 9.53 5.30
N PRO A 71 -10.36 10.72 5.47
CA PRO A 71 -9.16 10.87 6.30
C PRO A 71 -9.37 10.53 7.77
N LEU A 72 -10.58 10.76 8.31
CA LEU A 72 -10.90 10.40 9.70
C LEU A 72 -11.00 8.87 9.88
N TRP A 73 -11.60 8.18 8.92
CA TRP A 73 -11.61 6.72 8.92
C TRP A 73 -10.21 6.13 8.81
N TRP A 74 -9.34 6.75 8.00
CA TRP A 74 -7.93 6.36 7.96
C TRP A 74 -7.24 6.56 9.31
N LEU A 75 -7.49 7.65 10.01
CA LEU A 75 -6.94 7.89 11.35
C LEU A 75 -7.41 6.81 12.35
N GLY A 76 -8.69 6.48 12.35
CA GLY A 76 -9.25 5.39 13.16
C GLY A 76 -8.59 4.05 12.81
N PHE A 77 -8.45 3.75 11.51
CA PHE A 77 -7.73 2.58 11.02
C PHE A 77 -6.28 2.53 11.54
N ALA A 78 -5.55 3.64 11.43
CA ALA A 78 -4.15 3.73 11.85
C ALA A 78 -3.99 3.52 13.37
N ILE A 79 -4.89 4.07 14.19
CA ILE A 79 -4.88 3.86 15.65
C ILE A 79 -5.06 2.38 15.98
N VAL A 80 -6.05 1.72 15.40
CA VAL A 80 -6.30 0.29 15.62
C VAL A 80 -5.13 -0.56 15.12
N ALA A 81 -4.63 -0.27 13.91
CA ALA A 81 -3.48 -0.98 13.33
C ALA A 81 -2.22 -0.83 14.20
N LEU A 82 -1.97 0.37 14.74
CA LEU A 82 -0.85 0.60 15.65
C LEU A 82 -1.02 -0.18 16.96
N ALA A 83 -2.20 -0.15 17.56
CA ALA A 83 -2.49 -0.89 18.79
C ALA A 83 -2.31 -2.40 18.59
N LEU A 84 -2.81 -2.96 17.49
CA LEU A 84 -2.60 -4.37 17.13
C LEU A 84 -1.13 -4.69 16.91
N SER A 85 -0.39 -3.83 16.19
CA SER A 85 1.03 -4.03 15.91
C SER A 85 1.87 -4.02 17.19
N LEU A 86 1.61 -3.08 18.09
CA LEU A 86 2.29 -2.99 19.39
C LEU A 86 1.97 -4.21 20.26
N SER A 87 0.70 -4.60 20.37
CA SER A 87 0.28 -5.77 21.13
C SER A 87 0.90 -7.06 20.58
N ALA A 88 0.89 -7.24 19.26
CA ALA A 88 1.47 -8.39 18.60
C ALA A 88 3.00 -8.47 18.75
N SER A 89 3.68 -7.33 18.95
CA SER A 89 5.14 -7.29 19.11
C SER A 89 5.65 -8.07 20.32
N PHE A 90 4.80 -8.30 21.33
CA PHE A 90 5.15 -9.10 22.49
C PHE A 90 5.25 -10.61 22.19
N LEU A 91 4.72 -11.08 21.05
CA LEU A 91 4.80 -12.47 20.61
C LEU A 91 6.15 -12.85 20.01
N VAL A 92 7.00 -11.85 19.72
CA VAL A 92 8.32 -12.07 19.13
C VAL A 92 9.44 -11.62 20.07
N ARG A 93 10.67 -12.07 19.77
CA ARG A 93 11.85 -11.73 20.57
C ARG A 93 12.08 -10.22 20.62
N LYS A 94 12.57 -9.71 21.75
CA LYS A 94 12.76 -8.28 22.01
C LYS A 94 13.67 -7.62 20.96
N GLU A 95 14.67 -8.35 20.45
CA GLU A 95 15.66 -7.85 19.50
C GLU A 95 15.07 -7.45 18.15
N ILE A 96 13.93 -8.04 17.77
CA ILE A 96 13.29 -7.85 16.45
C ILE A 96 11.90 -7.19 16.54
N ARG A 97 11.51 -6.71 17.72
CA ARG A 97 10.19 -6.10 17.92
C ARG A 97 9.97 -4.88 17.05
N SER A 98 11.01 -4.06 16.86
CA SER A 98 10.93 -2.86 16.02
C SER A 98 10.64 -3.22 14.58
N GLU A 99 11.38 -4.17 14.02
CA GLU A 99 11.21 -4.66 12.65
C GLU A 99 9.82 -5.28 12.46
N PHE A 100 9.36 -6.05 13.44
CA PHE A 100 8.06 -6.69 13.43
C PHE A 100 6.92 -5.67 13.49
N THR A 101 7.00 -4.71 14.41
CA THR A 101 5.96 -3.69 14.60
C THR A 101 5.83 -2.77 13.39
N ILE A 102 6.95 -2.26 12.87
CA ILE A 102 6.94 -1.38 11.69
C ILE A 102 6.38 -2.11 10.47
N SER A 103 6.73 -3.39 10.30
CA SER A 103 6.22 -4.21 9.18
C SER A 103 4.73 -4.52 9.30
N LEU A 104 4.19 -4.68 10.52
CA LEU A 104 2.75 -4.86 10.74
C LEU A 104 1.99 -3.57 10.51
N PHE A 105 2.53 -2.44 10.99
CA PHE A 105 1.82 -1.16 11.01
C PHE A 105 1.74 -0.51 9.64
N TYR A 106 2.84 -0.48 8.86
CA TYR A 106 2.83 0.16 7.54
C TYR A 106 2.46 -0.81 6.43
N GLN A 107 1.16 -0.89 6.16
CA GLN A 107 0.61 -1.66 5.03
C GLN A 107 0.86 -0.96 3.68
N ASN A 108 0.82 -1.72 2.60
CA ASN A 108 0.85 -1.21 1.23
C ASN A 108 -0.49 -0.54 0.86
N GLY A 109 -0.76 0.60 1.53
CA GLY A 109 -2.07 1.23 1.57
C GLY A 109 -2.50 1.92 0.27
N LEU A 110 -1.62 2.08 -0.71
CA LEU A 110 -1.94 2.77 -1.95
C LEU A 110 -1.86 1.85 -3.17
N PHE A 111 -0.71 1.21 -3.39
CA PHE A 111 -0.46 0.48 -4.64
C PHE A 111 -1.33 -0.76 -4.82
N LEU A 112 -1.34 -1.67 -3.85
CA LEU A 112 -2.17 -2.88 -3.94
C LEU A 112 -3.68 -2.59 -3.89
N PRO A 113 -4.20 -1.68 -3.04
CA PRO A 113 -5.61 -1.31 -3.09
C PRO A 113 -6.06 -0.78 -4.44
N ILE A 114 -5.29 0.11 -5.11
CA ILE A 114 -5.60 0.58 -6.47
C ILE A 114 -5.78 -0.61 -7.42
N LEU A 115 -4.86 -1.56 -7.34
CA LEU A 115 -4.85 -2.72 -8.23
C LEU A 115 -6.00 -3.69 -7.95
N ILE A 116 -6.30 -3.93 -6.67
CA ILE A 116 -7.41 -4.81 -6.26
C ILE A 116 -8.73 -4.18 -6.70
N ILE A 117 -8.93 -2.88 -6.44
CA ILE A 117 -10.13 -2.14 -6.82
C ILE A 117 -10.26 -2.09 -8.34
N GLY A 118 -9.19 -1.75 -9.06
CA GLY A 118 -9.18 -1.73 -10.53
C GLY A 118 -9.44 -3.11 -11.14
N GLY A 119 -8.92 -4.18 -10.52
CA GLY A 119 -9.17 -5.55 -10.96
C GLY A 119 -10.59 -6.05 -10.69
N LEU A 120 -11.24 -5.57 -9.62
CA LEU A 120 -12.61 -5.94 -9.25
C LEU A 120 -13.66 -5.16 -10.05
N PHE A 121 -13.44 -3.85 -10.24
CA PHE A 121 -14.47 -2.92 -10.72
C PHE A 121 -14.11 -2.21 -12.04
N GLY A 122 -12.93 -2.49 -12.61
CA GLY A 122 -12.44 -1.78 -13.78
C GLY A 122 -11.72 -0.47 -13.44
N GLN A 123 -11.22 0.22 -14.47
CA GLN A 123 -10.45 1.46 -14.30
C GLN A 123 -11.36 2.65 -13.91
N ASP A 124 -12.54 2.74 -14.50
CA ASP A 124 -13.52 3.80 -14.26
C ASP A 124 -14.49 3.37 -13.17
N ASN A 125 -14.02 3.31 -11.93
CA ASN A 125 -14.83 2.87 -10.79
C ASN A 125 -14.95 3.95 -9.71
N PRO A 126 -16.06 3.96 -8.94
CA PRO A 126 -16.32 5.01 -7.94
C PRO A 126 -15.48 4.89 -6.67
N TYR A 127 -14.66 3.83 -6.51
CA TYR A 127 -13.95 3.54 -5.26
C TYR A 127 -12.54 4.11 -5.21
N LEU A 128 -11.95 4.49 -6.36
CA LEU A 128 -10.58 5.04 -6.40
C LEU A 128 -10.49 6.43 -5.76
N VAL A 129 -11.46 7.32 -6.03
CA VAL A 129 -11.50 8.64 -5.41
C VAL A 129 -11.57 8.54 -3.89
N PRO A 130 -12.52 7.81 -3.28
CA PRO A 130 -12.55 7.57 -1.84
C PRO A 130 -11.27 6.93 -1.30
N LEU A 131 -10.63 6.01 -2.04
CA LEU A 131 -9.35 5.44 -1.64
C LEU A 131 -8.26 6.51 -1.52
N PHE A 132 -8.12 7.40 -2.51
CA PHE A 132 -7.11 8.47 -2.47
C PHE A 132 -7.34 9.44 -1.32
N LEU A 133 -8.61 9.78 -1.06
CA LEU A 133 -8.98 10.62 0.08
C LEU A 133 -8.71 9.92 1.43
N PHE A 134 -8.98 8.62 1.51
CA PHE A 134 -8.70 7.82 2.69
C PHE A 134 -7.19 7.82 3.01
N VAL A 135 -6.34 7.57 2.03
CA VAL A 135 -4.89 7.43 2.25
C VAL A 135 -4.09 8.73 2.15
N ILE A 136 -4.75 9.89 2.08
CA ILE A 136 -4.09 11.19 1.84
C ILE A 136 -2.91 11.46 2.79
N PHE A 137 -3.02 11.10 4.05
CA PHE A 137 -1.98 11.28 5.06
C PHE A 137 -1.03 10.08 5.18
N HIS A 138 -1.38 8.93 4.60
CA HIS A 138 -0.61 7.70 4.79
C HIS A 138 0.87 7.83 4.39
N PRO A 139 1.25 8.32 3.19
CA PRO A 139 2.65 8.48 2.83
C PRO A 139 3.40 9.44 3.75
N SER A 140 2.77 10.56 4.11
CA SER A 140 3.37 11.56 4.99
C SER A 140 3.65 10.99 6.39
N VAL A 141 2.71 10.22 6.94
CA VAL A 141 2.90 9.54 8.24
C VAL A 141 3.99 8.49 8.14
N VAL A 142 4.01 7.66 7.10
CA VAL A 142 5.07 6.66 6.89
C VAL A 142 6.44 7.31 6.91
N PHE A 143 6.69 8.31 6.05
CA PHE A 143 8.00 8.94 5.91
C PHE A 143 8.43 9.80 7.10
N SER A 144 7.49 10.32 7.90
CA SER A 144 7.81 11.14 9.08
C SER A 144 7.98 10.33 10.36
N THR A 145 7.39 9.13 10.47
CA THR A 145 7.29 8.42 11.74
C THR A 145 7.99 7.06 11.78
N TYR A 146 8.53 6.54 10.66
CA TYR A 146 9.18 5.22 10.64
C TYR A 146 10.36 5.11 11.62
N THR A 147 11.07 6.20 11.88
CA THR A 147 12.19 6.26 12.81
C THR A 147 11.78 6.07 14.27
N LEU A 148 10.53 6.41 14.63
CA LEU A 148 10.03 6.32 16.01
C LEU A 148 10.01 4.88 16.54
N PHE A 149 9.89 3.88 15.66
CA PHE A 149 9.87 2.47 16.04
C PHE A 149 11.23 1.94 16.53
N PHE A 150 12.33 2.66 16.23
CA PHE A 150 13.69 2.23 16.56
C PHE A 150 14.30 2.98 17.78
N GLY A 151 13.59 3.96 18.33
CA GLY A 151 13.94 4.64 19.56
C GLY A 151 15.38 5.21 19.60
N LYS A 152 16.13 4.85 20.65
CA LYS A 152 17.50 5.37 20.90
C LYS A 152 18.56 4.85 19.92
N ARG A 153 18.24 3.92 19.02
CA ARG A 153 19.19 3.39 18.02
C ARG A 153 19.56 4.42 16.95
N ILE A 154 18.78 5.49 16.83
CA ILE A 154 18.98 6.54 15.82
C ILE A 154 19.51 7.79 16.50
N GLN A 155 20.61 8.35 15.96
CA GLN A 155 20.93 9.75 16.22
C GLN A 155 19.75 10.60 15.81
N LYS A 156 19.31 11.54 16.68
CA LYS A 156 18.14 12.40 16.49
C LYS A 156 18.22 13.12 15.13
N GLU A 157 17.71 12.48 14.07
CA GLU A 157 17.42 13.20 12.84
C GLU A 157 16.31 14.20 13.15
N LYS A 158 16.58 15.48 12.93
CA LYS A 158 15.55 16.54 13.02
C LYS A 158 14.43 16.21 12.06
N LEU A 159 13.18 16.40 12.49
CA LEU A 159 12.00 16.25 11.64
C LEU A 159 12.20 17.05 10.34
N ASN A 160 12.32 16.36 9.24
CA ASN A 160 12.55 17.00 7.94
C ASN A 160 11.18 17.25 7.27
N TRP A 161 10.72 18.49 7.30
CA TRP A 161 9.44 18.90 6.70
C TRP A 161 9.31 18.51 5.22
N ARG A 162 10.42 18.42 4.49
CA ARG A 162 10.43 17.94 3.09
C ARG A 162 10.01 16.48 2.94
N ARG A 163 10.08 15.68 4.01
CA ARG A 163 9.61 14.27 4.00
C ARG A 163 8.09 14.18 4.21
N ILE A 164 7.48 15.20 4.80
CA ILE A 164 6.02 15.27 5.01
C ILE A 164 5.34 15.66 3.71
N VAL A 165 5.87 16.67 3.02
CA VAL A 165 5.34 17.13 1.74
C VAL A 165 5.93 16.27 0.63
N ASN A 166 5.20 15.23 0.25
CA ASN A 166 5.58 14.32 -0.84
C ASN A 166 4.71 14.57 -2.09
N PRO A 167 5.17 14.15 -3.30
CA PRO A 167 4.45 14.42 -4.56
C PRO A 167 3.01 13.91 -4.57
N VAL A 168 2.74 12.77 -3.93
CA VAL A 168 1.37 12.19 -3.86
C VAL A 168 0.45 13.04 -3.00
N LEU A 169 0.93 13.55 -1.85
CA LEU A 169 0.15 14.46 -1.01
C LEU A 169 -0.19 15.75 -1.77
N VAL A 170 0.83 16.34 -2.44
CA VAL A 170 0.61 17.56 -3.26
C VAL A 170 -0.41 17.29 -4.36
N ALA A 171 -0.28 16.19 -5.08
CA ALA A 171 -1.20 15.78 -6.13
C ALA A 171 -2.64 15.60 -5.59
N THR A 172 -2.79 14.95 -4.44
CA THR A 172 -4.11 14.75 -3.82
C THR A 172 -4.73 16.08 -3.40
N VAL A 173 -3.95 16.98 -2.78
CA VAL A 173 -4.44 18.31 -2.38
C VAL A 173 -4.82 19.15 -3.61
N VAL A 174 -4.00 19.15 -4.64
CA VAL A 174 -4.28 19.89 -5.90
C VAL A 174 -5.54 19.35 -6.56
N GLY A 175 -5.65 18.04 -6.75
CA GLY A 175 -6.83 17.40 -7.34
C GLY A 175 -8.10 17.66 -6.52
N LEU A 176 -7.99 17.61 -5.19
CA LEU A 176 -9.09 17.93 -4.28
C LEU A 176 -9.54 19.40 -4.42
N ILE A 177 -8.60 20.36 -4.44
CA ILE A 177 -8.93 21.79 -4.61
C ILE A 177 -9.62 22.01 -5.94
N ILE A 178 -9.10 21.45 -7.05
CA ILE A 178 -9.69 21.56 -8.38
C ILE A 178 -11.15 21.06 -8.36
N GLY A 179 -11.41 19.90 -7.76
CA GLY A 179 -12.76 19.36 -7.66
C GLY A 179 -13.68 20.17 -6.73
N LEU A 180 -13.17 20.71 -5.61
CA LEU A 180 -13.95 21.53 -4.68
C LEU A 180 -14.45 22.84 -5.29
N VAL A 181 -13.62 23.45 -6.15
CA VAL A 181 -13.99 24.71 -6.83
C VAL A 181 -14.59 24.49 -8.22
N SER A 182 -14.83 23.22 -8.60
CA SER A 182 -15.33 22.82 -9.94
C SER A 182 -14.48 23.35 -11.09
N ALA A 183 -13.18 23.55 -10.86
CA ALA A 183 -12.25 24.06 -11.87
C ALA A 183 -11.90 23.04 -12.96
N ASN A 184 -12.29 21.77 -12.78
CA ASN A 184 -12.14 20.71 -13.78
C ASN A 184 -12.82 21.03 -15.11
N GLU A 185 -13.91 21.79 -15.11
CA GLU A 185 -14.63 22.23 -16.31
C GLU A 185 -13.81 23.20 -17.19
N TYR A 186 -12.82 23.88 -16.60
CA TYR A 186 -11.96 24.82 -17.30
C TYR A 186 -10.63 24.21 -17.77
N ILE A 187 -10.34 22.94 -17.42
CA ILE A 187 -9.10 22.29 -17.81
C ILE A 187 -9.26 21.75 -19.25
N PRO A 188 -8.38 22.13 -20.18
CA PRO A 188 -8.42 21.60 -21.53
C PRO A 188 -8.29 20.07 -21.56
N GLU A 189 -9.10 19.41 -22.38
CA GLU A 189 -9.18 17.95 -22.47
C GLU A 189 -7.82 17.29 -22.77
N PHE A 190 -6.99 17.94 -23.61
CA PHE A 190 -5.66 17.41 -23.92
C PHE A 190 -4.75 17.32 -22.70
N LEU A 191 -4.87 18.23 -21.71
CA LEU A 191 -4.11 18.16 -20.46
C LEU A 191 -4.59 17.00 -19.60
N ILE A 192 -5.89 16.78 -19.49
CA ILE A 192 -6.47 15.63 -18.77
C ILE A 192 -5.99 14.35 -19.43
N THR A 193 -5.97 14.28 -20.76
CA THR A 193 -5.46 13.12 -21.52
C THR A 193 -3.99 12.84 -21.19
N ILE A 194 -3.12 13.86 -21.22
CA ILE A 194 -1.70 13.70 -20.87
C ILE A 194 -1.53 13.16 -19.45
N VAL A 195 -2.22 13.77 -18.48
CA VAL A 195 -2.14 13.39 -17.06
C VAL A 195 -2.62 11.94 -16.86
N THR A 196 -3.71 11.57 -17.53
CA THR A 196 -4.28 10.21 -17.47
C THR A 196 -3.34 9.17 -18.11
N MET A 197 -2.81 9.45 -19.31
CA MET A 197 -1.91 8.53 -20.01
C MET A 197 -0.61 8.26 -19.21
N VAL A 198 0.01 9.33 -18.69
CA VAL A 198 1.23 9.18 -17.87
C VAL A 198 0.90 8.54 -16.53
N GLY A 199 -0.22 8.91 -15.92
CA GLY A 199 -0.69 8.30 -14.67
C GLY A 199 -0.93 6.79 -14.79
N ALA A 200 -1.49 6.34 -15.90
CA ALA A 200 -1.78 4.91 -16.14
C ALA A 200 -0.54 4.01 -16.10
N ILE A 201 0.66 4.56 -16.37
CA ILE A 201 1.92 3.83 -16.28
C ILE A 201 2.26 3.44 -14.83
N ALA A 202 1.75 4.17 -13.83
CA ALA A 202 2.10 3.99 -12.43
C ALA A 202 1.89 2.54 -11.97
N THR A 203 0.71 2.01 -12.24
CA THR A 203 0.29 0.68 -11.79
C THR A 203 1.20 -0.46 -12.27
N PRO A 204 1.43 -0.69 -13.58
CA PRO A 204 2.31 -1.74 -14.04
C PRO A 204 3.77 -1.49 -13.67
N LEU A 205 4.22 -0.24 -13.66
CA LEU A 205 5.59 0.11 -13.31
C LEU A 205 5.91 -0.24 -11.85
N ILE A 206 5.01 0.06 -10.93
CA ILE A 206 5.17 -0.27 -9.51
C ILE A 206 5.24 -1.80 -9.29
N MET A 207 4.47 -2.57 -10.04
CA MET A 207 4.54 -4.04 -9.94
C MET A 207 5.86 -4.60 -10.47
N LEU A 208 6.37 -4.08 -11.57
CA LEU A 208 7.70 -4.43 -12.07
C LEU A 208 8.79 -4.11 -11.04
N ILE A 209 8.72 -2.93 -10.42
CA ILE A 209 9.63 -2.49 -9.37
C ILE A 209 9.55 -3.42 -8.15
N LEU A 210 8.34 -3.81 -7.74
CA LEU A 210 8.14 -4.76 -6.65
C LEU A 210 8.88 -6.07 -6.90
N GLY A 211 8.71 -6.65 -8.08
CA GLY A 211 9.41 -7.88 -8.46
C GLY A 211 10.92 -7.72 -8.49
N GLY A 212 11.42 -6.59 -9.02
CA GLY A 212 12.84 -6.27 -9.02
C GLY A 212 13.43 -6.10 -7.61
N ASN A 213 12.71 -5.47 -6.70
CA ASN A 213 13.12 -5.33 -5.30
C ASN A 213 13.18 -6.69 -4.60
N ILE A 214 12.20 -7.55 -4.82
CA ILE A 214 12.20 -8.93 -4.30
C ILE A 214 13.43 -9.68 -4.79
N TYR A 215 13.78 -9.59 -6.09
CA TYR A 215 14.98 -10.20 -6.62
C TYR A 215 16.24 -9.69 -5.91
N ASN A 216 16.42 -8.37 -5.79
CA ASN A 216 17.58 -7.78 -5.16
C ASN A 216 17.71 -8.16 -3.67
N ASP A 217 16.59 -8.24 -2.95
CA ASP A 217 16.61 -8.57 -1.53
C ASP A 217 16.93 -10.07 -1.25
N PHE A 218 16.58 -10.96 -2.17
CA PHE A 218 16.71 -12.40 -1.96
C PHE A 218 17.84 -13.08 -2.73
N MET A 219 18.15 -12.59 -3.94
CA MET A 219 19.04 -13.31 -4.86
C MET A 219 20.40 -12.62 -5.06
N TYR A 220 20.46 -11.28 -4.90
CA TYR A 220 21.66 -10.52 -5.25
C TYR A 220 22.63 -10.32 -4.09
N LYS A 221 22.20 -10.41 -2.83
CA LYS A 221 23.12 -10.31 -1.69
C LYS A 221 23.73 -11.68 -1.38
N GLU A 222 25.00 -11.84 -1.74
CA GLU A 222 25.90 -12.90 -1.26
C GLU A 222 26.16 -12.73 0.23
N ASP A 223 25.16 -13.00 1.07
CA ASP A 223 25.37 -13.11 2.50
C ASP A 223 25.42 -14.60 2.86
N ASN A 224 26.64 -15.10 3.12
CA ASN A 224 26.93 -16.49 3.47
C ASN A 224 26.20 -16.96 4.73
N ASN A 225 25.51 -16.09 5.43
CA ASN A 225 24.77 -16.41 6.66
C ASN A 225 23.26 -16.37 6.41
N LYS A 226 22.72 -17.38 5.68
CA LYS A 226 21.29 -17.53 5.40
C LYS A 226 20.52 -17.94 6.69
N ARG A 227 20.37 -17.00 7.64
CA ARG A 227 19.53 -17.25 8.81
C ARG A 227 18.06 -17.02 8.46
N TRP A 228 17.26 -18.07 8.50
CA TRP A 228 15.82 -18.03 8.34
C TRP A 228 15.14 -17.84 9.70
N TYR A 229 14.25 -16.89 9.81
CA TYR A 229 13.48 -16.58 11.00
C TYR A 229 12.08 -17.19 10.90
N ILE A 230 12.01 -18.51 10.65
CA ILE A 230 10.77 -19.23 10.27
C ILE A 230 9.64 -18.97 11.26
N ARG A 231 9.90 -19.11 12.56
CA ARG A 231 8.88 -18.89 13.61
C ARG A 231 8.32 -17.47 13.56
N GLU A 232 9.20 -16.48 13.49
CA GLU A 232 8.83 -15.06 13.48
C GLU A 232 8.10 -14.70 12.18
N VAL A 233 8.51 -15.26 11.06
CA VAL A 233 7.86 -15.06 9.75
C VAL A 233 6.46 -15.68 9.74
N VAL A 234 6.29 -16.91 10.23
CA VAL A 234 4.97 -17.54 10.32
C VAL A 234 4.06 -16.74 11.25
N THR A 235 4.56 -16.31 12.42
CA THR A 235 3.81 -15.46 13.35
C THR A 235 3.38 -14.16 12.67
N PHE A 236 4.30 -13.54 11.94
CA PHE A 236 4.02 -12.31 11.18
C PHE A 236 2.90 -12.50 10.14
N VAL A 237 3.02 -13.54 9.31
CA VAL A 237 2.04 -13.84 8.24
C VAL A 237 0.66 -14.11 8.83
N VAL A 238 0.57 -14.91 9.89
CA VAL A 238 -0.71 -15.20 10.56
C VAL A 238 -1.34 -13.93 11.08
N ILE A 239 -0.57 -13.07 11.76
CA ILE A 239 -1.10 -11.83 12.32
C ILE A 239 -1.50 -10.88 11.19
N LYS A 240 -0.60 -10.62 10.23
CA LYS A 240 -0.83 -9.62 9.18
C LYS A 240 -1.93 -10.02 8.21
N ASN A 241 -1.92 -11.28 7.74
CA ASN A 241 -2.78 -11.72 6.65
C ASN A 241 -4.09 -12.39 7.12
N ILE A 242 -4.20 -12.73 8.42
CA ILE A 242 -5.40 -13.37 8.97
C ILE A 242 -5.98 -12.54 10.12
N VAL A 243 -5.21 -12.28 11.18
CA VAL A 243 -5.73 -11.61 12.39
C VAL A 243 -6.14 -10.16 12.08
N PHE A 244 -5.29 -9.39 11.39
CA PHE A 244 -5.62 -8.01 11.02
C PHE A 244 -6.94 -7.90 10.26
N PRO A 245 -7.13 -8.60 9.10
CA PRO A 245 -8.40 -8.52 8.39
C PRO A 245 -9.60 -8.97 9.22
N LEU A 246 -9.46 -10.00 10.06
CA LEU A 246 -10.57 -10.48 10.90
C LEU A 246 -10.95 -9.47 11.99
N VAL A 247 -9.98 -8.82 12.63
CA VAL A 247 -10.25 -7.78 13.62
C VAL A 247 -10.95 -6.59 12.97
N PHE A 248 -10.45 -6.14 11.80
CA PHE A 248 -11.10 -5.04 11.09
C PHE A 248 -12.48 -5.43 10.56
N LEU A 249 -12.68 -6.66 10.10
CA LEU A 249 -14.01 -7.15 9.73
C LEU A 249 -14.96 -7.13 10.93
N ALA A 250 -14.54 -7.58 12.10
CA ALA A 250 -15.33 -7.53 13.32
C ALA A 250 -15.71 -6.08 13.70
N LEU A 251 -14.76 -5.14 13.59
CA LEU A 251 -15.03 -3.72 13.81
C LEU A 251 -16.02 -3.15 12.78
N LEU A 252 -15.90 -3.52 11.51
CA LEU A 252 -16.84 -3.10 10.47
C LEU A 252 -18.25 -3.64 10.71
N LEU A 253 -18.38 -4.88 11.20
CA LEU A 253 -19.67 -5.47 11.57
C LEU A 253 -20.31 -4.75 12.77
N LEU A 254 -19.49 -4.23 13.69
CA LEU A 254 -19.95 -3.46 14.84
C LEU A 254 -20.37 -2.03 14.43
N LEU A 255 -19.52 -1.35 13.65
CA LEU A 255 -19.71 0.06 13.27
C LEU A 255 -20.67 0.26 12.11
N ARG A 256 -20.81 -0.75 11.22
CA ARG A 256 -21.66 -0.77 10.02
C ARG A 256 -21.58 0.51 9.19
N PRO A 257 -20.37 0.95 8.76
CA PRO A 257 -20.26 2.07 7.85
C PRO A 257 -20.86 1.74 6.48
N ASP A 258 -20.95 2.74 5.60
CA ASP A 258 -21.31 2.51 4.20
C ASP A 258 -20.32 1.54 3.50
N LEU A 259 -20.80 0.94 2.39
CA LEU A 259 -20.04 -0.08 1.66
C LEU A 259 -18.67 0.43 1.19
N THR A 260 -18.57 1.69 0.75
CA THR A 260 -17.35 2.27 0.24
C THR A 260 -16.27 2.33 1.31
N ILE A 261 -16.61 2.83 2.49
CA ILE A 261 -15.71 2.87 3.65
C ILE A 261 -15.34 1.44 4.07
N ALA A 262 -16.35 0.57 4.20
CA ALA A 262 -16.12 -0.81 4.62
C ALA A 262 -15.16 -1.55 3.68
N LEU A 263 -15.35 -1.39 2.36
CA LEU A 263 -14.52 -2.01 1.33
C LEU A 263 -13.07 -1.49 1.40
N ILE A 264 -12.87 -0.18 1.51
CA ILE A 264 -11.53 0.41 1.61
C ILE A 264 -10.82 -0.09 2.88
N VAL A 265 -11.48 -0.05 4.02
CA VAL A 265 -10.91 -0.48 5.31
C VAL A 265 -10.52 -1.96 5.27
N ILE A 266 -11.37 -2.84 4.73
CA ILE A 266 -11.04 -4.27 4.69
C ILE A 266 -9.89 -4.57 3.71
N ILE A 267 -9.83 -3.88 2.57
CA ILE A 267 -8.70 -3.98 1.64
C ILE A 267 -7.41 -3.51 2.32
N GLN A 268 -7.45 -2.35 3.00
CA GLN A 268 -6.30 -1.83 3.75
C GLN A 268 -5.79 -2.80 4.83
N ALA A 269 -6.69 -3.50 5.50
CA ALA A 269 -6.33 -4.50 6.50
C ALA A 269 -5.72 -5.76 5.88
N ALA A 270 -6.20 -6.17 4.69
CA ALA A 270 -5.81 -7.41 4.02
C ALA A 270 -4.49 -7.31 3.23
N VAL A 271 -4.07 -6.11 2.80
CA VAL A 271 -2.85 -5.95 2.01
C VAL A 271 -1.57 -6.15 2.83
N PRO A 272 -0.50 -6.72 2.23
CA PRO A 272 0.79 -6.91 2.87
C PRO A 272 1.48 -5.58 3.21
N PRO A 273 2.65 -5.62 3.90
CA PRO A 273 3.43 -4.43 4.23
C PRO A 273 3.88 -3.65 3.00
N ILE A 274 4.19 -2.35 3.19
CA ILE A 274 4.87 -1.56 2.16
C ILE A 274 6.26 -2.13 1.86
N THR A 275 6.61 -2.21 0.58
CA THR A 275 7.88 -2.80 0.11
C THR A 275 9.13 -2.02 0.52
N ALA A 276 8.97 -0.77 0.94
CA ALA A 276 10.07 0.06 1.43
C ALA A 276 10.53 -0.30 2.87
N ILE A 277 9.81 -1.16 3.61
CA ILE A 277 10.13 -1.52 4.99
C ILE A 277 11.57 -1.99 5.17
N PRO A 278 12.13 -2.91 4.36
CA PRO A 278 13.51 -3.35 4.53
C PRO A 278 14.52 -2.19 4.46
N ILE A 279 14.26 -1.20 3.59
CA ILE A 279 15.10 -0.01 3.44
C ILE A 279 14.99 0.90 4.67
N PHE A 280 13.78 1.10 5.21
CA PHE A 280 13.58 1.89 6.43
C PHE A 280 14.27 1.24 7.63
N VAL A 281 14.13 -0.08 7.77
CA VAL A 281 14.78 -0.87 8.82
C VAL A 281 16.31 -0.73 8.74
N GLU A 282 16.88 -0.88 7.54
CA GLU A 282 18.33 -0.73 7.31
C GLU A 282 18.83 0.67 7.68
N ARG A 283 18.12 1.72 7.26
CA ARG A 283 18.46 3.12 7.60
C ARG A 283 18.43 3.38 9.11
N CYS A 284 17.62 2.62 9.84
CA CYS A 284 17.52 2.70 11.29
C CYS A 284 18.49 1.75 12.03
N GLY A 285 19.43 1.11 11.34
CA GLY A 285 20.36 0.14 11.93
C GLY A 285 19.69 -1.14 12.42
N GLY A 286 18.49 -1.44 11.91
CA GLY A 286 17.75 -2.68 12.19
C GLY A 286 18.16 -3.84 11.26
N ASN A 287 17.51 -4.98 11.45
CA ASN A 287 17.79 -6.19 10.68
C ASN A 287 16.95 -6.19 9.39
N ARG A 288 17.52 -5.68 8.27
CA ARG A 288 16.91 -5.66 6.95
C ARG A 288 16.45 -7.04 6.50
N LYS A 289 17.22 -8.10 6.80
CA LYS A 289 16.96 -9.46 6.33
C LYS A 289 15.64 -10.01 6.85
N ILE A 290 15.36 -9.84 8.15
CA ILE A 290 14.08 -10.29 8.71
C ILE A 290 12.92 -9.46 8.18
N ALA A 291 13.11 -8.16 8.00
CA ALA A 291 12.11 -7.27 7.41
C ALA A 291 11.76 -7.68 5.97
N SER A 292 12.75 -8.03 5.13
CA SER A 292 12.55 -8.58 3.79
C SER A 292 11.77 -9.91 3.83
N GLN A 293 12.09 -10.80 4.78
CA GLN A 293 11.36 -12.06 4.94
C GLN A 293 9.88 -11.83 5.30
N PHE A 294 9.57 -10.87 6.19
CA PHE A 294 8.19 -10.49 6.52
C PHE A 294 7.43 -10.00 5.30
N VAL A 295 8.02 -9.06 4.56
CA VAL A 295 7.40 -8.50 3.36
C VAL A 295 7.09 -9.59 2.35
N VAL A 296 8.10 -10.36 1.94
CA VAL A 296 7.93 -11.37 0.88
C VAL A 296 6.98 -12.49 1.28
N ALA A 297 7.12 -13.02 2.50
CA ALA A 297 6.22 -14.07 2.97
C ALA A 297 4.76 -13.59 3.02
N SER A 298 4.51 -12.35 3.49
CA SER A 298 3.17 -11.77 3.49
C SER A 298 2.64 -11.56 2.08
N PHE A 299 3.47 -11.10 1.13
CA PHE A 299 3.06 -10.97 -0.28
C PHE A 299 2.68 -12.31 -0.89
N ILE A 300 3.48 -13.35 -0.70
CA ILE A 300 3.17 -14.70 -1.21
C ILE A 300 1.86 -15.21 -0.60
N PHE A 301 1.68 -15.08 0.70
CA PHE A 301 0.47 -15.54 1.37
C PHE A 301 -0.76 -14.71 0.97
N SER A 302 -0.57 -13.43 0.60
CA SER A 302 -1.65 -12.54 0.18
C SER A 302 -2.35 -12.98 -1.11
N ILE A 303 -1.72 -13.84 -1.91
CA ILE A 303 -2.34 -14.47 -3.10
C ILE A 303 -3.66 -15.16 -2.73
N LEU A 304 -3.66 -15.84 -1.61
CA LEU A 304 -4.83 -16.58 -1.14
C LEU A 304 -5.62 -15.81 -0.07
N SER A 305 -4.92 -15.08 0.83
CA SER A 305 -5.60 -14.40 1.93
C SER A 305 -6.45 -13.22 1.47
N ILE A 306 -6.03 -12.43 0.48
CA ILE A 306 -6.83 -11.30 -0.01
C ILE A 306 -8.15 -11.79 -0.63
N PRO A 307 -8.15 -12.75 -1.61
CA PRO A 307 -9.40 -13.29 -2.13
C PRO A 307 -10.31 -13.92 -1.06
N ALA A 308 -9.72 -14.62 -0.09
CA ALA A 308 -10.47 -15.23 1.00
C ALA A 308 -11.12 -14.17 1.91
N VAL A 309 -10.38 -13.12 2.27
CA VAL A 309 -10.89 -11.99 3.08
C VAL A 309 -12.00 -11.25 2.35
N ILE A 310 -11.82 -10.93 1.06
CA ILE A 310 -12.85 -10.23 0.27
C ILE A 310 -14.08 -11.12 0.07
N TYR A 311 -13.91 -12.42 -0.13
CA TYR A 311 -15.02 -13.38 -0.18
C TYR A 311 -15.80 -13.42 1.14
N LEU A 312 -15.08 -13.47 2.29
CA LEU A 312 -15.71 -13.43 3.61
C LEU A 312 -16.42 -12.10 3.85
N PHE A 313 -15.79 -10.98 3.52
CA PHE A 313 -16.36 -9.64 3.59
C PHE A 313 -17.66 -9.52 2.81
N ASN A 314 -17.69 -10.05 1.59
CA ASN A 314 -18.86 -10.01 0.70
C ASN A 314 -20.10 -10.75 1.28
N ARG A 315 -19.91 -11.64 2.24
CA ARG A 315 -21.03 -12.29 2.95
C ARG A 315 -21.82 -11.35 3.84
N PHE A 316 -21.14 -10.30 4.35
CA PHE A 316 -21.71 -9.33 5.28
C PHE A 316 -21.96 -7.96 4.64
N PHE A 317 -21.17 -7.60 3.66
CA PHE A 317 -21.25 -6.37 2.88
C PHE A 317 -21.28 -6.74 1.39
N PRO A 318 -22.48 -7.01 0.83
CA PRO A 318 -22.59 -7.45 -0.57
C PRO A 318 -22.02 -6.41 -1.53
N ILE A 319 -21.04 -6.85 -2.32
CA ILE A 319 -20.37 -6.02 -3.32
C ILE A 319 -21.19 -6.11 -4.62
N PRO A 320 -21.61 -4.98 -5.23
CA PRO A 320 -22.27 -5.00 -6.53
C PRO A 320 -21.27 -5.34 -7.64
N PHE A 321 -21.51 -6.40 -8.38
CA PHE A 321 -20.75 -6.83 -9.56
C PHE A 321 -21.61 -6.75 -10.81
#